data_b148c3ae4bde41f8796bf2af36626532
#
_entry.id   b148c3ae4bde41f8796bf2af36626532
#
_cell.length_a   1.000
_cell.length_b   1.000
_cell.length_c   1.000
_cell.angle_alpha   90.00
_cell.angle_beta   90.00
_cell.angle_gamma   90.00
#
_symmetry.space_group_name_H-M   'P 1'
#
loop_
_entity.id
_entity.type
_entity.pdbx_description
1 polymer ?
#
loop_
_entity_poly.entity_id
_entity_poly.type
_entity_poly.pdbx_seq_one_letter_code
_entity_poly.pdbx_strand_id
1 'polypeptide(L)'
;KEKAKLFAIKAHKGQIRKSDKEKPMIIHPINVANILSEYGYDDNVVAAAYLHDVIEDTKYTKEDLLNEFNDDIVSLVLGATEEDKSLSWEERKTITIDKVKYLDLRHKAVVCADKISNLEDMRIIFEIKGEKNFSAFKRGFDKQKWYYTEVYNSLIYNEDKDYIMFSRLKLLIEDIFNDNKHDELERKIFEGREDEYNKLIRLHYRKQEIYKMISVLDKNNSYVIEFTGTPRTGKTTLMNNLYDFFKKGGFTTSTLEEFTTSKRYKKEIYPKLKDEYKNIINTEIPKYVLEDLDNEINKNNDIILIDRSL
;
A
#
# COMPACT_ATOMS: atom_id res chain seq x y z
N LYS A 1 8.39 9.60 7.73
CA LYS A 1 7.59 8.49 7.19
C LYS A 1 8.43 7.32 6.71
N GLU A 2 9.57 7.52 6.01
CA GLU A 2 10.40 6.41 5.50
C GLU A 2 10.93 5.50 6.64
N LYS A 3 11.45 6.11 7.74
CA LYS A 3 11.86 5.37 8.93
C LYS A 3 10.72 4.50 9.51
N ALA A 4 9.50 5.03 9.54
CA ALA A 4 8.32 4.30 10.03
C ALA A 4 7.95 3.11 9.13
N LYS A 5 8.02 3.30 7.81
CA LYS A 5 7.83 2.22 6.83
C LYS A 5 8.84 1.09 7.05
N LEU A 6 10.14 1.40 7.12
CA LEU A 6 11.19 0.39 7.35
C LEU A 6 11.03 -0.32 8.70
N PHE A 7 10.64 0.41 9.74
CA PHE A 7 10.35 -0.16 11.05
C PHE A 7 9.17 -1.16 10.98
N ALA A 8 8.06 -0.76 10.34
CA ALA A 8 6.89 -1.61 10.17
C ALA A 8 7.20 -2.87 9.35
N ILE A 9 7.99 -2.76 8.26
CA ILE A 9 8.46 -3.91 7.47
C ILE A 9 9.22 -4.89 8.37
N LYS A 10 10.14 -4.39 9.19
CA LYS A 10 10.91 -5.23 10.14
C LYS A 10 10.00 -5.86 11.19
N ALA A 11 9.07 -5.09 11.75
CA ALA A 11 8.17 -5.52 12.82
C ALA A 11 7.22 -6.64 12.37
N HIS A 12 6.65 -6.51 11.17
CA HIS A 12 5.71 -7.49 10.59
C HIS A 12 6.39 -8.59 9.74
N LYS A 13 7.72 -8.69 9.78
CA LYS A 13 8.45 -9.69 8.99
C LYS A 13 7.93 -11.12 9.26
N GLY A 14 7.52 -11.79 8.18
CA GLY A 14 7.01 -13.18 8.24
C GLY A 14 5.55 -13.31 8.68
N GLN A 15 4.88 -12.23 9.04
CA GLN A 15 3.44 -12.25 9.34
C GLN A 15 2.61 -12.23 8.06
N ILE A 16 1.47 -12.91 8.11
CA ILE A 16 0.48 -12.96 7.02
C ILE A 16 -0.87 -12.42 7.50
N ARG A 17 -1.68 -11.89 6.57
CA ARG A 17 -3.03 -11.39 6.86
C ARG A 17 -3.93 -12.54 7.31
N LYS A 18 -4.76 -12.28 8.34
CA LYS A 18 -5.76 -13.26 8.82
C LYS A 18 -6.86 -13.53 7.79
N SER A 19 -7.18 -12.53 6.98
CA SER A 19 -8.20 -12.60 5.93
C SER A 19 -7.73 -13.28 4.65
N ASP A 20 -6.42 -13.28 4.39
CA ASP A 20 -5.80 -13.84 3.21
C ASP A 20 -4.40 -14.41 3.55
N LYS A 21 -4.29 -15.74 3.59
CA LYS A 21 -3.07 -16.44 4.00
C LYS A 21 -1.90 -16.29 3.02
N GLU A 22 -2.15 -15.81 1.82
CA GLU A 22 -1.13 -15.56 0.81
C GLU A 22 -0.58 -14.11 0.89
N LYS A 23 -1.27 -13.22 1.63
CA LYS A 23 -0.94 -11.80 1.69
C LYS A 23 -0.07 -11.45 2.90
N PRO A 24 1.15 -10.90 2.72
CA PRO A 24 1.97 -10.41 3.81
C PRO A 24 1.24 -9.32 4.63
N MET A 25 1.39 -9.35 5.97
CA MET A 25 0.73 -8.40 6.85
C MET A 25 1.09 -6.95 6.54
N ILE A 26 2.34 -6.68 6.19
CA ILE A 26 2.85 -5.33 5.92
C ILE A 26 2.10 -4.57 4.80
N ILE A 27 1.44 -5.28 3.90
CA ILE A 27 0.67 -4.67 2.82
C ILE A 27 -0.45 -3.78 3.37
N HIS A 28 -1.08 -4.18 4.47
CA HIS A 28 -2.15 -3.38 5.08
C HIS A 28 -1.66 -2.03 5.63
N PRO A 29 -0.64 -1.93 6.49
CA PRO A 29 -0.08 -0.64 6.90
C PRO A 29 0.38 0.24 5.72
N ILE A 30 0.93 -0.36 4.67
CA ILE A 30 1.28 0.37 3.45
C ILE A 30 0.04 0.97 2.78
N ASN A 31 -1.05 0.21 2.66
CA ASN A 31 -2.29 0.72 2.07
C ASN A 31 -2.90 1.86 2.91
N VAL A 32 -2.92 1.72 4.24
CA VAL A 32 -3.41 2.76 5.15
C VAL A 32 -2.59 4.05 4.99
N ALA A 33 -1.26 3.94 4.94
CA ALA A 33 -0.37 5.08 4.72
C ALA A 33 -0.57 5.74 3.34
N ASN A 34 -0.81 4.94 2.30
CA ASN A 34 -1.08 5.45 0.96
C ASN A 34 -2.41 6.21 0.91
N ILE A 35 -3.47 5.69 1.54
CA ILE A 35 -4.76 6.39 1.65
C ILE A 35 -4.54 7.78 2.26
N LEU A 36 -3.87 7.87 3.40
CA LEU A 36 -3.61 9.16 4.05
C LEU A 36 -2.75 10.10 3.22
N SER A 37 -1.76 9.58 2.51
CA SER A 37 -0.94 10.37 1.58
C SER A 37 -1.76 10.91 0.40
N GLU A 38 -2.71 10.14 -0.13
CA GLU A 38 -3.61 10.55 -1.21
C GLU A 38 -4.54 11.70 -0.78
N TYR A 39 -4.93 11.74 0.50
CA TYR A 39 -5.72 12.83 1.08
C TYR A 39 -4.88 14.02 1.60
N GLY A 40 -3.56 13.99 1.38
CA GLY A 40 -2.67 15.12 1.68
C GLY A 40 -2.31 15.29 3.15
N TYR A 41 -2.45 14.25 3.98
CA TYR A 41 -2.04 14.30 5.38
C TYR A 41 -0.52 14.45 5.53
N ASP A 42 -0.11 15.07 6.63
CA ASP A 42 1.30 15.31 6.96
C ASP A 42 2.09 14.00 7.22
N ASP A 43 3.42 14.14 7.21
CA ASP A 43 4.33 13.01 7.34
C ASP A 43 4.21 12.25 8.67
N ASN A 44 3.75 12.88 9.77
CA ASN A 44 3.55 12.21 11.04
C ASN A 44 2.31 11.33 11.01
N VAL A 45 1.21 11.80 10.41
CA VAL A 45 -0.02 11.00 10.23
C VAL A 45 0.26 9.79 9.33
N VAL A 46 0.99 10.01 8.22
CA VAL A 46 1.39 8.91 7.32
C VAL A 46 2.36 7.93 8.01
N ALA A 47 3.27 8.43 8.85
CA ALA A 47 4.16 7.57 9.64
C ALA A 47 3.39 6.73 10.65
N ALA A 48 2.41 7.33 11.33
CA ALA A 48 1.55 6.60 12.27
C ALA A 48 0.75 5.48 11.56
N ALA A 49 0.32 5.72 10.33
CA ALA A 49 -0.35 4.69 9.53
C ALA A 49 0.52 3.46 9.27
N TYR A 50 1.80 3.63 8.98
CA TYR A 50 2.72 2.49 8.88
C TYR A 50 2.85 1.70 10.19
N LEU A 51 2.68 2.36 11.33
CA LEU A 51 2.96 1.81 12.66
C LEU A 51 1.70 1.37 13.43
N HIS A 52 0.48 1.64 12.94
CA HIS A 52 -0.74 1.53 13.72
C HIS A 52 -1.00 0.12 14.29
N ASP A 53 -0.61 -0.93 13.57
CA ASP A 53 -0.75 -2.34 13.99
C ASP A 53 0.49 -2.88 14.72
N VAL A 54 1.59 -2.12 14.82
CA VAL A 54 2.86 -2.62 15.38
C VAL A 54 2.71 -3.01 16.84
N ILE A 55 2.09 -2.17 17.66
CA ILE A 55 1.88 -2.47 19.09
C ILE A 55 0.91 -3.65 19.27
N GLU A 56 -0.12 -3.73 18.43
CA GLU A 56 -1.12 -4.77 18.56
C GLU A 56 -0.64 -6.15 18.12
N ASP A 57 0.05 -6.22 16.99
CA ASP A 57 0.30 -7.48 16.28
C ASP A 57 1.76 -7.91 16.32
N THR A 58 2.64 -7.17 17.03
CA THR A 58 4.05 -7.52 17.17
C THR A 58 4.51 -7.53 18.64
N LYS A 59 5.80 -7.72 18.86
CA LYS A 59 6.42 -7.69 20.20
C LYS A 59 6.81 -6.27 20.66
N TYR A 60 6.70 -5.29 19.78
CA TYR A 60 7.10 -3.91 20.08
C TYR A 60 6.06 -3.22 20.96
N THR A 61 6.55 -2.44 21.91
CA THR A 61 5.75 -1.71 22.91
C THR A 61 5.65 -0.23 22.53
N LYS A 62 4.84 0.50 23.28
CA LYS A 62 4.78 1.97 23.22
C LYS A 62 6.15 2.60 23.45
N GLU A 63 6.91 2.08 24.43
CA GLU A 63 8.23 2.56 24.80
C GLU A 63 9.24 2.37 23.64
N ASP A 64 9.16 1.23 22.95
CA ASP A 64 9.99 1.01 21.76
C ASP A 64 9.70 2.06 20.67
N LEU A 65 8.44 2.40 20.46
CA LEU A 65 8.08 3.42 19.49
C LEU A 65 8.52 4.82 19.94
N LEU A 66 8.41 5.17 21.24
CA LEU A 66 8.88 6.45 21.76
C LEU A 66 10.40 6.63 21.65
N ASN A 67 11.17 5.54 21.69
CA ASN A 67 12.61 5.59 21.48
C ASN A 67 12.99 5.87 20.01
N GLU A 68 12.10 5.57 19.07
CA GLU A 68 12.37 5.65 17.64
C GLU A 68 11.66 6.84 16.95
N PHE A 69 10.52 7.27 17.49
CA PHE A 69 9.63 8.27 16.88
C PHE A 69 9.24 9.35 17.90
N ASN A 70 8.79 10.49 17.39
CA ASN A 70 8.32 11.58 18.25
C ASN A 70 6.95 11.27 18.88
N ASP A 71 6.62 12.02 19.94
CA ASP A 71 5.38 11.84 20.72
C ASP A 71 4.11 11.99 19.87
N ASP A 72 4.12 12.85 18.85
CA ASP A 72 2.98 13.07 17.95
C ASP A 72 2.67 11.80 17.15
N ILE A 73 3.68 11.16 16.53
CA ILE A 73 3.50 9.88 15.83
C ILE A 73 2.98 8.81 16.77
N VAL A 74 3.57 8.68 17.96
CA VAL A 74 3.18 7.64 18.91
C VAL A 74 1.76 7.89 19.44
N SER A 75 1.37 9.14 19.69
CA SER A 75 0.00 9.51 20.06
C SER A 75 -1.01 9.07 18.99
N LEU A 76 -0.72 9.35 17.70
CA LEU A 76 -1.56 8.95 16.58
C LEU A 76 -1.70 7.41 16.49
N VAL A 77 -0.60 6.67 16.69
CA VAL A 77 -0.62 5.20 16.73
C VAL A 77 -1.52 4.71 17.84
N LEU A 78 -1.35 5.24 19.07
CA LEU A 78 -2.15 4.86 20.23
C LEU A 78 -3.64 5.17 20.03
N GLY A 79 -3.97 6.22 19.28
CA GLY A 79 -5.35 6.53 18.90
C GLY A 79 -6.04 5.40 18.13
N ALA A 80 -5.29 4.69 17.28
CA ALA A 80 -5.78 3.58 16.49
C ALA A 80 -5.66 2.21 17.18
N THR A 81 -4.81 2.08 18.21
CA THR A 81 -4.48 0.82 18.90
C THR A 81 -5.61 0.36 19.84
N GLU A 82 -5.96 -0.92 19.81
CA GLU A 82 -6.82 -1.57 20.85
C GLU A 82 -5.98 -1.94 22.07
N GLU A 83 -6.43 -1.54 23.27
CA GLU A 83 -5.57 -1.56 24.47
C GLU A 83 -5.50 -2.93 25.16
N ASP A 84 -6.61 -3.68 25.24
CA ASP A 84 -6.68 -4.90 26.03
C ASP A 84 -7.17 -6.12 25.24
N LYS A 85 -6.24 -6.99 24.88
CA LYS A 85 -6.54 -8.25 24.17
C LYS A 85 -7.15 -9.34 25.05
N SER A 86 -7.20 -9.16 26.37
CA SER A 86 -7.84 -10.11 27.29
C SER A 86 -9.36 -10.03 27.24
N LEU A 87 -9.91 -8.89 26.80
CA LEU A 87 -11.34 -8.66 26.68
C LEU A 87 -11.95 -9.40 25.47
N SER A 88 -13.25 -9.64 25.54
CA SER A 88 -14.00 -10.20 24.39
C SER A 88 -13.91 -9.25 23.18
N TRP A 89 -14.16 -9.80 21.98
CA TRP A 89 -14.16 -8.98 20.77
C TRP A 89 -15.17 -7.83 20.86
N GLU A 90 -16.37 -8.10 21.36
CA GLU A 90 -17.44 -7.13 21.53
C GLU A 90 -17.04 -5.99 22.47
N GLU A 91 -16.47 -6.31 23.62
CA GLU A 91 -15.98 -5.30 24.58
C GLU A 91 -14.89 -4.43 23.96
N ARG A 92 -13.88 -5.02 23.32
CA ARG A 92 -12.82 -4.26 22.65
C ARG A 92 -13.36 -3.33 21.56
N LYS A 93 -14.32 -3.81 20.75
CA LYS A 93 -14.93 -2.97 19.70
C LYS A 93 -15.77 -1.84 20.29
N THR A 94 -16.49 -2.07 21.39
CA THR A 94 -17.22 -1.00 22.08
C THR A 94 -16.26 0.07 22.63
N ILE A 95 -15.17 -0.34 23.27
CA ILE A 95 -14.13 0.59 23.75
C ILE A 95 -13.54 1.41 22.58
N THR A 96 -13.24 0.76 21.46
CA THR A 96 -12.73 1.44 20.28
C THR A 96 -13.73 2.47 19.74
N ILE A 97 -15.01 2.12 19.62
CA ILE A 97 -16.09 3.02 19.18
C ILE A 97 -16.17 4.25 20.08
N ASP A 98 -16.21 4.05 21.41
CA ASP A 98 -16.31 5.14 22.38
C ASP A 98 -15.07 6.04 22.36
N LYS A 99 -13.87 5.46 22.25
CA LYS A 99 -12.60 6.18 22.15
C LYS A 99 -12.56 7.06 20.91
N VAL A 100 -12.85 6.50 19.73
CA VAL A 100 -12.78 7.19 18.44
C VAL A 100 -13.66 8.42 18.40
N LYS A 101 -14.79 8.41 19.09
CA LYS A 101 -15.73 9.52 19.15
C LYS A 101 -15.10 10.83 19.60
N TYR A 102 -14.14 10.77 20.52
CA TYR A 102 -13.52 11.95 21.15
C TYR A 102 -12.11 12.25 20.66
N LEU A 103 -11.59 11.50 19.69
CA LEU A 103 -10.31 11.79 19.04
C LEU A 103 -10.43 13.05 18.17
N ASP A 104 -9.31 13.74 17.98
CA ASP A 104 -9.21 14.80 16.97
C ASP A 104 -9.18 14.25 15.55
N LEU A 105 -9.31 15.14 14.55
CA LEU A 105 -9.43 14.78 13.16
C LEU A 105 -8.22 13.98 12.63
N ARG A 106 -6.99 14.27 13.11
CA ARG A 106 -5.78 13.55 12.66
C ARG A 106 -5.79 12.10 13.13
N HIS A 107 -6.15 11.86 14.39
CA HIS A 107 -6.32 10.51 14.94
C HIS A 107 -7.47 9.77 14.25
N LYS A 108 -8.62 10.45 14.08
CA LYS A 108 -9.78 9.92 13.33
C LYS A 108 -9.42 9.52 11.90
N ALA A 109 -8.54 10.28 11.25
CA ALA A 109 -8.09 9.98 9.91
C ALA A 109 -7.31 8.65 9.83
N VAL A 110 -6.42 8.38 10.79
CA VAL A 110 -5.69 7.09 10.84
C VAL A 110 -6.67 5.93 10.99
N VAL A 111 -7.63 6.05 11.94
CA VAL A 111 -8.68 5.03 12.14
C VAL A 111 -9.54 4.86 10.88
N CYS A 112 -9.96 5.96 10.26
CA CYS A 112 -10.78 5.91 9.04
C CYS A 112 -10.04 5.21 7.89
N ALA A 113 -8.77 5.53 7.65
CA ALA A 113 -7.94 4.92 6.63
C ALA A 113 -7.75 3.41 6.85
N ASP A 114 -7.58 2.97 8.11
CA ASP A 114 -7.55 1.56 8.47
C ASP A 114 -8.87 0.88 8.10
N LYS A 115 -10.02 1.48 8.43
CA LYS A 115 -11.33 0.87 8.12
C LYS A 115 -11.59 0.84 6.62
N ILE A 116 -11.23 1.87 5.87
CA ILE A 116 -11.28 1.87 4.40
C ILE A 116 -10.45 0.71 3.85
N SER A 117 -9.19 0.58 4.25
CA SER A 117 -8.31 -0.50 3.77
C SER A 117 -8.86 -1.88 4.09
N ASN A 118 -9.43 -2.09 5.28
CA ASN A 118 -10.03 -3.37 5.67
C ASN A 118 -11.29 -3.70 4.86
N LEU A 119 -12.16 -2.72 4.59
CA LEU A 119 -13.36 -2.93 3.79
C LEU A 119 -13.03 -3.15 2.31
N GLU A 120 -12.04 -2.46 1.78
CA GLU A 120 -11.56 -2.70 0.42
C GLU A 120 -10.98 -4.11 0.25
N ASP A 121 -10.21 -4.60 1.23
CA ASP A 121 -9.75 -6.00 1.25
C ASP A 121 -10.93 -6.97 1.28
N MET A 122 -11.95 -6.68 2.08
CA MET A 122 -13.17 -7.50 2.18
C MET A 122 -13.94 -7.53 0.85
N ARG A 123 -14.10 -6.39 0.20
CA ARG A 123 -14.73 -6.25 -1.10
C ARG A 123 -14.03 -7.10 -2.16
N ILE A 124 -12.70 -7.02 -2.23
CA ILE A 124 -11.90 -7.82 -3.16
C ILE A 124 -12.11 -9.32 -2.95
N ILE A 125 -12.14 -9.78 -1.69
CA ILE A 125 -12.39 -11.19 -1.36
C ILE A 125 -13.77 -11.62 -1.86
N PHE A 126 -14.79 -10.77 -1.74
CA PHE A 126 -16.13 -11.07 -2.22
C PHE A 126 -16.21 -11.13 -3.74
N GLU A 127 -15.55 -10.20 -4.43
CA GLU A 127 -15.48 -10.19 -5.89
C GLU A 127 -14.76 -11.42 -6.45
N ILE A 128 -13.62 -11.81 -5.86
CA ILE A 128 -12.86 -12.99 -6.28
C ILE A 128 -13.68 -14.27 -6.08
N LYS A 129 -14.46 -14.36 -4.99
CA LYS A 129 -15.29 -15.52 -4.68
C LYS A 129 -16.65 -15.53 -5.38
N GLY A 130 -17.01 -14.43 -6.04
CA GLY A 130 -18.27 -14.26 -6.74
C GLY A 130 -19.52 -14.18 -5.81
N GLU A 131 -19.30 -14.08 -4.50
CA GLU A 131 -20.36 -13.98 -3.49
C GLU A 131 -19.92 -13.24 -2.24
N LYS A 132 -20.83 -12.55 -1.57
CA LYS A 132 -20.60 -11.92 -0.25
C LYS A 132 -20.61 -13.01 0.83
N ASN A 133 -19.47 -13.66 1.04
CA ASN A 133 -19.35 -14.74 2.02
C ASN A 133 -18.69 -14.28 3.31
N PHE A 134 -19.50 -14.05 4.34
CA PHE A 134 -19.04 -13.64 5.67
C PHE A 134 -18.57 -14.82 6.55
N SER A 135 -18.64 -16.06 6.10
CA SER A 135 -18.20 -17.22 6.89
C SER A 135 -16.70 -17.22 7.21
N ALA A 136 -15.89 -16.50 6.41
CA ALA A 136 -14.48 -16.29 6.67
C ALA A 136 -14.23 -15.38 7.89
N PHE A 137 -15.22 -14.61 8.33
CA PHE A 137 -15.14 -13.70 9.47
C PHE A 137 -15.78 -14.36 10.70
N LYS A 138 -15.01 -14.57 11.75
CA LYS A 138 -15.42 -15.28 12.98
C LYS A 138 -16.70 -14.74 13.62
N ARG A 139 -17.10 -13.49 13.34
CA ARG A 139 -18.29 -12.84 13.94
C ARG A 139 -19.45 -12.69 12.96
N GLY A 140 -19.30 -13.12 11.70
CA GLY A 140 -20.36 -13.07 10.71
C GLY A 140 -20.82 -11.65 10.32
N PHE A 141 -21.87 -11.60 9.51
CA PHE A 141 -22.37 -10.37 8.89
C PHE A 141 -22.83 -9.31 9.89
N ASP A 142 -23.75 -9.64 10.80
CA ASP A 142 -24.40 -8.65 11.67
C ASP A 142 -23.41 -7.94 12.59
N LYS A 143 -22.46 -8.67 13.15
CA LYS A 143 -21.43 -8.11 14.03
C LYS A 143 -20.45 -7.24 13.29
N GLN A 144 -20.08 -7.60 12.06
CA GLN A 144 -19.22 -6.78 11.21
C GLN A 144 -19.96 -5.49 10.81
N LYS A 145 -21.20 -5.59 10.33
CA LYS A 145 -22.05 -4.44 10.00
C LYS A 145 -22.17 -3.49 11.17
N TRP A 146 -22.53 -3.99 12.36
CA TRP A 146 -22.61 -3.22 13.58
C TRP A 146 -21.31 -2.45 13.83
N TYR A 147 -20.18 -3.13 13.86
CA TYR A 147 -18.90 -2.51 14.18
C TYR A 147 -18.51 -1.39 13.21
N TYR A 148 -18.57 -1.65 11.90
CA TYR A 148 -18.19 -0.62 10.92
C TYR A 148 -19.16 0.57 10.92
N THR A 149 -20.45 0.33 11.12
CA THR A 149 -21.47 1.39 11.23
C THR A 149 -21.23 2.27 12.47
N GLU A 150 -20.97 1.67 13.62
CA GLU A 150 -20.75 2.44 14.86
C GLU A 150 -19.40 3.18 14.85
N VAL A 151 -18.35 2.59 14.30
CA VAL A 151 -17.08 3.33 14.09
C VAL A 151 -17.30 4.53 13.17
N TYR A 152 -18.04 4.36 12.08
CA TYR A 152 -18.37 5.49 11.21
C TYR A 152 -19.13 6.60 11.97
N ASN A 153 -20.13 6.24 12.76
CA ASN A 153 -20.88 7.19 13.58
C ASN A 153 -19.97 7.96 14.56
N SER A 154 -18.98 7.27 15.13
CA SER A 154 -18.00 7.89 16.03
C SER A 154 -17.02 8.81 15.28
N LEU A 155 -16.60 8.44 14.08
CA LEU A 155 -15.71 9.25 13.24
C LEU A 155 -16.34 10.59 12.85
N ILE A 156 -17.63 10.60 12.48
CA ILE A 156 -18.34 11.83 12.09
C ILE A 156 -18.86 12.66 13.28
N TYR A 157 -18.69 12.18 14.50
CA TYR A 157 -19.13 12.92 15.70
C TYR A 157 -18.32 14.20 15.86
N ASN A 158 -19.01 15.36 15.87
CA ASN A 158 -18.45 16.71 15.89
C ASN A 158 -17.53 17.06 14.69
N GLU A 159 -17.63 16.32 13.59
CA GLU A 159 -16.87 16.56 12.37
C GLU A 159 -17.78 16.91 11.18
N ASP A 160 -17.18 17.42 10.10
CA ASP A 160 -17.88 17.61 8.86
C ASP A 160 -18.23 16.25 8.22
N LYS A 161 -19.52 15.97 8.11
CA LYS A 161 -20.04 14.72 7.53
C LYS A 161 -19.70 14.55 6.05
N ASP A 162 -19.49 15.67 5.35
CA ASP A 162 -19.16 15.67 3.93
C ASP A 162 -17.65 15.58 3.69
N TYR A 163 -16.85 15.40 4.77
CA TYR A 163 -15.44 15.15 4.62
C TYR A 163 -15.20 13.90 3.76
N ILE A 164 -14.52 14.11 2.63
CA ILE A 164 -14.44 13.14 1.53
C ILE A 164 -14.00 11.74 1.95
N MET A 165 -13.11 11.63 2.95
CA MET A 165 -12.62 10.36 3.45
C MET A 165 -13.68 9.60 4.25
N PHE A 166 -14.51 10.31 5.05
CA PHE A 166 -15.64 9.73 5.76
C PHE A 166 -16.73 9.29 4.79
N SER A 167 -16.97 10.08 3.74
CA SER A 167 -17.89 9.72 2.67
C SER A 167 -17.47 8.44 1.95
N ARG A 168 -16.17 8.26 1.64
CA ARG A 168 -15.64 7.02 1.08
C ARG A 168 -15.87 5.82 2.00
N LEU A 169 -15.62 5.96 3.30
CA LEU A 169 -15.89 4.90 4.27
C LEU A 169 -17.37 4.52 4.32
N LYS A 170 -18.27 5.52 4.33
CA LYS A 170 -19.71 5.30 4.30
C LYS A 170 -20.14 4.48 3.09
N LEU A 171 -19.64 4.85 1.90
CA LEU A 171 -19.93 4.11 0.67
C LEU A 171 -19.50 2.65 0.74
N LEU A 172 -18.30 2.38 1.25
CA LEU A 172 -17.81 1.00 1.40
C LEU A 172 -18.67 0.21 2.37
N ILE A 173 -19.13 0.83 3.48
CA ILE A 173 -20.05 0.18 4.43
C ILE A 173 -21.37 -0.15 3.74
N GLU A 174 -21.93 0.77 2.99
CA GLU A 174 -23.18 0.58 2.27
C GLU A 174 -23.07 -0.48 1.18
N ASP A 175 -21.97 -0.49 0.42
CA ASP A 175 -21.68 -1.49 -0.60
C ASP A 175 -21.58 -2.92 -0.02
N ILE A 176 -20.85 -3.05 1.07
CA ILE A 176 -20.57 -4.37 1.64
C ILE A 176 -21.77 -4.91 2.44
N PHE A 177 -22.45 -4.06 3.21
CA PHE A 177 -23.45 -4.48 4.18
C PHE A 177 -24.90 -4.19 3.81
N ASN A 178 -25.17 -3.53 2.67
CA ASN A 178 -26.53 -3.31 2.19
C ASN A 178 -26.70 -3.92 0.79
N ASP A 179 -27.84 -4.57 0.55
CA ASP A 179 -28.09 -5.30 -0.70
C ASP A 179 -28.51 -4.41 -1.89
N ASN A 180 -28.65 -3.09 -1.69
CA ASN A 180 -29.18 -2.24 -2.76
C ASN A 180 -28.54 -0.85 -2.76
N LYS A 181 -28.06 -0.40 -3.92
CA LYS A 181 -27.74 1.00 -4.31
C LYS A 181 -26.27 1.42 -4.39
N HIS A 182 -25.38 0.53 -4.75
CA HIS A 182 -23.98 0.88 -5.02
C HIS A 182 -23.87 1.96 -6.11
N ASP A 183 -24.54 1.76 -7.24
CA ASP A 183 -24.41 2.64 -8.42
C ASP A 183 -24.93 4.07 -8.23
N GLU A 184 -25.96 4.26 -7.41
CA GLU A 184 -26.62 5.56 -7.26
C GLU A 184 -25.89 6.48 -6.26
N LEU A 185 -25.29 5.89 -5.22
CA LEU A 185 -24.56 6.65 -4.20
C LEU A 185 -23.16 7.02 -4.67
N GLU A 186 -22.48 6.11 -5.36
CA GLU A 186 -21.21 6.41 -6.03
C GLU A 186 -21.34 7.56 -7.01
N ARG A 187 -22.38 7.56 -7.83
CA ARG A 187 -22.67 8.67 -8.75
C ARG A 187 -22.84 10.00 -8.03
N LYS A 188 -23.52 10.03 -6.88
CA LYS A 188 -23.77 11.29 -6.13
C LYS A 188 -22.51 11.88 -5.47
N ILE A 189 -21.61 11.05 -4.94
CA ILE A 189 -20.40 11.54 -4.23
C ILE A 189 -19.31 11.94 -5.21
N PHE A 190 -19.25 11.28 -6.37
CA PHE A 190 -18.27 11.55 -7.40
C PHE A 190 -18.86 12.27 -8.61
N GLU A 191 -20.06 12.86 -8.48
CA GLU A 191 -20.65 13.69 -9.51
C GLU A 191 -19.66 14.79 -9.92
N GLY A 192 -19.10 14.67 -11.14
CA GLY A 192 -18.03 15.52 -11.65
C GLY A 192 -16.59 15.09 -11.32
N ARG A 193 -16.39 13.96 -10.64
CA ARG A 193 -15.05 13.36 -10.32
C ARG A 193 -14.94 11.87 -10.67
N GLU A 194 -15.80 11.38 -11.52
CA GLU A 194 -15.90 9.96 -11.89
C GLU A 194 -14.58 9.40 -12.42
N ASP A 195 -13.80 10.20 -13.14
CA ASP A 195 -12.49 9.79 -13.65
C ASP A 195 -11.44 9.63 -12.54
N GLU A 196 -11.47 10.46 -11.49
CA GLU A 196 -10.56 10.34 -10.35
C GLU A 196 -10.91 9.12 -9.50
N TYR A 197 -12.18 8.87 -9.27
CA TYR A 197 -12.65 7.71 -8.52
C TYR A 197 -12.33 6.40 -9.24
N ASN A 198 -12.68 6.29 -10.52
CA ASN A 198 -12.37 5.14 -11.35
C ASN A 198 -10.86 4.89 -11.45
N LYS A 199 -10.06 5.96 -11.49
CA LYS A 199 -8.60 5.87 -11.48
C LYS A 199 -8.07 5.34 -10.14
N LEU A 200 -8.62 5.80 -9.02
CA LEU A 200 -8.24 5.33 -7.66
C LEU A 200 -8.62 3.86 -7.46
N ILE A 201 -9.82 3.46 -7.84
CA ILE A 201 -10.28 2.07 -7.74
C ILE A 201 -9.44 1.16 -8.64
N ARG A 202 -9.24 1.51 -9.91
CA ARG A 202 -8.41 0.72 -10.83
C ARG A 202 -6.95 0.61 -10.34
N LEU A 203 -6.39 1.67 -9.76
CA LEU A 203 -5.06 1.65 -9.14
C LEU A 203 -5.05 0.71 -7.92
N HIS A 204 -6.08 0.75 -7.09
CA HIS A 204 -6.19 -0.11 -5.92
C HIS A 204 -6.27 -1.59 -6.31
N TYR A 205 -7.16 -1.95 -7.25
CA TYR A 205 -7.26 -3.33 -7.76
C TYR A 205 -5.96 -3.82 -8.39
N ARG A 206 -5.31 -3.01 -9.24
CA ARG A 206 -4.03 -3.36 -9.84
C ARG A 206 -2.93 -3.53 -8.80
N LYS A 207 -2.90 -2.69 -7.76
CA LYS A 207 -1.96 -2.86 -6.65
C LYS A 207 -2.17 -4.20 -5.95
N GLN A 208 -3.41 -4.59 -5.67
CA GLN A 208 -3.71 -5.86 -5.01
C GLN A 208 -3.31 -7.07 -5.85
N GLU A 209 -3.56 -7.04 -7.15
CA GLU A 209 -3.10 -8.11 -8.06
C GLU A 209 -1.58 -8.23 -8.10
N ILE A 210 -0.87 -7.09 -8.17
CA ILE A 210 0.59 -7.08 -8.15
C ILE A 210 1.12 -7.55 -6.80
N TYR A 211 0.53 -7.15 -5.68
CA TYR A 211 0.89 -7.66 -4.36
C TYR A 211 0.68 -9.17 -4.26
N LYS A 212 -0.41 -9.68 -4.82
CA LYS A 212 -0.69 -11.10 -4.88
C LYS A 212 0.35 -11.84 -5.72
N MET A 213 0.74 -11.30 -6.87
CA MET A 213 1.81 -11.85 -7.70
C MET A 213 3.16 -11.82 -6.97
N ILE A 214 3.50 -10.74 -6.29
CA ILE A 214 4.77 -10.58 -5.56
C ILE A 214 4.81 -11.43 -4.29
N SER A 215 3.67 -11.67 -3.63
CA SER A 215 3.60 -12.50 -2.42
C SER A 215 3.84 -13.99 -2.68
N VAL A 216 3.60 -14.44 -3.91
CA VAL A 216 3.85 -15.83 -4.34
C VAL A 216 5.32 -16.06 -4.67
N LEU A 217 6.06 -14.99 -4.94
CA LEU A 217 7.45 -15.04 -5.33
C LEU A 217 8.36 -14.91 -4.08
N ASP A 218 9.52 -15.51 -4.09
CA ASP A 218 10.41 -15.65 -2.92
C ASP A 218 10.78 -14.28 -2.32
N LYS A 219 10.53 -14.10 -1.03
CA LYS A 219 10.60 -12.84 -0.28
C LYS A 219 11.99 -12.22 -0.14
N ASN A 220 13.02 -12.85 -0.66
CA ASN A 220 14.43 -12.41 -0.53
C ASN A 220 15.02 -11.90 -1.84
N ASN A 221 14.28 -11.87 -2.93
CA ASN A 221 14.80 -11.53 -4.25
C ASN A 221 14.12 -10.28 -4.82
N SER A 222 14.91 -9.45 -5.48
CA SER A 222 14.42 -8.35 -6.30
C SER A 222 13.66 -8.89 -7.52
N TYR A 223 12.55 -8.23 -7.89
CA TYR A 223 11.83 -8.54 -9.12
C TYR A 223 12.32 -7.67 -10.25
N VAL A 224 12.75 -8.31 -11.33
CA VAL A 224 13.22 -7.65 -12.52
C VAL A 224 12.10 -7.66 -13.56
N ILE A 225 11.63 -6.48 -13.96
CA ILE A 225 10.66 -6.30 -15.04
C ILE A 225 11.36 -5.64 -16.21
N GLU A 226 11.46 -6.37 -17.31
CA GLU A 226 12.16 -5.95 -18.50
C GLU A 226 11.18 -5.47 -19.58
N PHE A 227 11.44 -4.29 -20.12
CA PHE A 227 10.70 -3.70 -21.24
C PHE A 227 11.48 -3.91 -22.53
N THR A 228 10.98 -4.77 -23.39
CA THR A 228 11.58 -5.03 -24.71
C THR A 228 10.73 -4.42 -25.82
N GLY A 229 11.35 -4.03 -26.91
CA GLY A 229 10.65 -3.51 -28.08
C GLY A 229 11.45 -2.46 -28.84
N THR A 230 10.93 -2.07 -30.01
CA THR A 230 11.57 -1.10 -30.88
C THR A 230 11.62 0.31 -30.27
N PRO A 231 12.55 1.17 -30.67
CA PRO A 231 12.60 2.57 -30.27
C PRO A 231 11.25 3.29 -30.56
N ARG A 232 10.89 4.26 -29.70
CA ARG A 232 9.67 5.09 -29.84
C ARG A 232 8.33 4.37 -29.67
N THR A 233 8.29 3.17 -29.10
CA THR A 233 7.04 2.43 -28.82
C THR A 233 6.41 2.79 -27.46
N GLY A 234 6.92 3.80 -26.75
CA GLY A 234 6.40 4.22 -25.46
C GLY A 234 6.91 3.43 -24.26
N LYS A 235 7.94 2.57 -24.41
CA LYS A 235 8.53 1.78 -23.32
C LYS A 235 8.92 2.64 -22.10
N THR A 236 9.69 3.69 -22.32
CA THR A 236 10.17 4.58 -21.26
C THR A 236 9.01 5.27 -20.54
N THR A 237 7.96 5.66 -21.27
CA THR A 237 6.74 6.21 -20.67
C THR A 237 6.04 5.18 -19.79
N LEU A 238 5.89 3.95 -20.26
CA LEU A 238 5.30 2.86 -19.50
C LEU A 238 6.14 2.51 -18.27
N MET A 239 7.46 2.43 -18.42
CA MET A 239 8.41 2.16 -17.35
C MET A 239 8.32 3.24 -16.26
N ASN A 240 8.29 4.52 -16.61
CA ASN A 240 8.14 5.62 -15.67
C ASN A 240 6.79 5.57 -14.94
N ASN A 241 5.71 5.26 -15.65
CA ASN A 241 4.39 5.10 -15.04
C ASN A 241 4.37 3.91 -14.04
N LEU A 242 5.04 2.81 -14.36
CA LEU A 242 5.16 1.67 -13.46
C LEU A 242 6.12 1.95 -12.29
N TYR A 243 7.19 2.69 -12.52
CA TYR A 243 8.07 3.16 -11.45
C TYR A 243 7.27 3.97 -10.40
N ASP A 244 6.51 4.95 -10.87
CA ASP A 244 5.66 5.76 -9.98
C ASP A 244 4.58 4.92 -9.30
N PHE A 245 4.00 3.97 -10.02
CA PHE A 245 3.00 3.05 -9.49
C PHE A 245 3.56 2.18 -8.35
N PHE A 246 4.70 1.51 -8.55
CA PHE A 246 5.32 0.69 -7.52
C PHE A 246 5.79 1.53 -6.33
N LYS A 247 6.41 2.68 -6.60
CA LYS A 247 6.86 3.59 -5.55
C LYS A 247 5.71 4.12 -4.70
N LYS A 248 4.59 4.51 -5.31
CA LYS A 248 3.35 4.86 -4.60
C LYS A 248 2.75 3.67 -3.87
N GLY A 249 2.94 2.46 -4.38
CA GLY A 249 2.59 1.20 -3.72
C GLY A 249 3.46 0.83 -2.53
N GLY A 250 4.51 1.63 -2.23
CA GLY A 250 5.40 1.39 -1.10
C GLY A 250 6.58 0.46 -1.39
N PHE A 251 6.80 0.09 -2.68
CA PHE A 251 7.95 -0.73 -3.06
C PHE A 251 9.21 0.13 -3.23
N THR A 252 10.35 -0.39 -2.78
CA THR A 252 11.64 0.16 -3.19
C THR A 252 11.87 -0.22 -4.65
N THR A 253 11.89 0.80 -5.51
CA THR A 253 11.91 0.60 -6.97
C THR A 253 13.08 1.35 -7.57
N SER A 254 13.84 0.67 -8.41
CA SER A 254 14.89 1.28 -9.21
C SER A 254 14.66 1.07 -10.71
N THR A 255 15.34 1.86 -11.52
CA THR A 255 15.29 1.78 -12.97
C THR A 255 16.69 1.64 -13.52
N LEU A 256 16.85 0.74 -14.50
CA LEU A 256 18.02 0.68 -15.38
C LEU A 256 17.60 1.17 -16.75
N GLU A 257 18.19 2.30 -17.15
CA GLU A 257 18.02 2.84 -18.51
C GLU A 257 18.64 1.90 -19.53
N GLU A 258 18.20 2.01 -20.78
CA GLU A 258 18.85 1.34 -21.90
C GLU A 258 20.38 1.59 -21.85
N PHE A 259 21.13 0.50 -21.78
CA PHE A 259 22.57 0.54 -21.52
C PHE A 259 23.32 1.47 -22.49
N THR A 260 22.99 1.40 -23.78
CA THR A 260 23.65 2.20 -24.83
C THR A 260 23.35 3.71 -24.74
N THR A 261 22.26 4.08 -24.05
CA THR A 261 21.89 5.50 -23.82
C THR A 261 22.38 6.01 -22.47
N SER A 262 22.80 5.12 -21.58
CA SER A 262 23.22 5.45 -20.22
C SER A 262 24.44 6.38 -20.17
N LYS A 263 24.55 7.19 -19.10
CA LYS A 263 25.71 8.05 -18.87
C LYS A 263 27.00 7.26 -18.69
N ARG A 264 26.91 6.07 -18.05
CA ARG A 264 28.06 5.17 -17.84
C ARG A 264 28.60 4.66 -19.17
N TYR A 265 27.73 4.17 -20.06
CA TYR A 265 28.14 3.72 -21.39
C TYR A 265 28.85 4.82 -22.17
N LYS A 266 28.23 6.00 -22.28
CA LYS A 266 28.79 7.13 -23.08
C LYS A 266 30.13 7.66 -22.56
N LYS A 267 30.32 7.70 -21.23
CA LYS A 267 31.50 8.32 -20.63
C LYS A 267 32.63 7.32 -20.38
N GLU A 268 32.33 6.10 -19.99
CA GLU A 268 33.32 5.16 -19.45
C GLU A 268 33.58 3.98 -20.38
N ILE A 269 32.56 3.52 -21.07
CA ILE A 269 32.61 2.25 -21.82
C ILE A 269 32.82 2.50 -23.33
N TYR A 270 31.99 3.33 -23.92
CA TYR A 270 32.07 3.64 -25.35
C TYR A 270 33.45 4.13 -25.81
N PRO A 271 34.15 5.01 -25.07
CA PRO A 271 35.52 5.42 -25.45
C PRO A 271 36.53 4.27 -25.50
N LYS A 272 36.33 3.24 -24.63
CA LYS A 272 37.23 2.07 -24.59
C LYS A 272 36.94 1.06 -25.73
N LEU A 273 35.70 1.03 -26.23
CA LEU A 273 35.22 0.11 -27.24
C LEU A 273 35.45 0.63 -28.69
N LYS A 274 35.82 1.89 -28.84
CA LYS A 274 35.83 2.59 -30.13
C LYS A 274 36.75 1.95 -31.18
N ASP A 275 37.83 1.30 -30.78
CA ASP A 275 38.86 0.74 -31.66
C ASP A 275 38.62 -0.76 -31.99
N GLU A 276 37.71 -1.46 -31.31
CA GLU A 276 37.46 -2.92 -31.47
C GLU A 276 36.00 -3.28 -31.73
N TYR A 277 35.22 -2.37 -32.25
CA TYR A 277 33.76 -2.29 -32.21
C TYR A 277 32.99 -3.53 -32.75
N LYS A 278 33.50 -4.31 -33.68
CA LYS A 278 32.72 -5.39 -34.31
C LYS A 278 32.64 -6.68 -33.52
N ASN A 279 33.63 -6.98 -32.69
CA ASN A 279 33.66 -8.24 -31.92
C ASN A 279 33.20 -8.08 -30.46
N ILE A 280 33.14 -6.87 -29.96
CA ILE A 280 32.96 -6.56 -28.55
C ILE A 280 31.47 -6.37 -28.17
N ILE A 281 30.65 -5.92 -29.14
CA ILE A 281 29.19 -5.66 -28.88
C ILE A 281 28.49 -6.91 -28.35
N ASN A 282 28.81 -8.10 -28.85
CA ASN A 282 28.11 -9.33 -28.50
C ASN A 282 28.64 -9.99 -27.19
N THR A 283 29.83 -9.65 -26.74
CA THR A 283 30.47 -10.32 -25.61
C THR A 283 30.68 -9.41 -24.38
N GLU A 284 31.04 -8.17 -24.57
CA GLU A 284 31.38 -7.26 -23.47
C GLU A 284 30.18 -6.44 -22.96
N ILE A 285 29.29 -5.96 -23.85
CA ILE A 285 28.09 -5.21 -23.42
C ILE A 285 27.22 -6.02 -22.49
N PRO A 286 26.92 -7.32 -22.72
CA PRO A 286 26.15 -8.13 -21.78
C PRO A 286 26.78 -8.21 -20.39
N LYS A 287 28.12 -8.25 -20.27
CA LYS A 287 28.79 -8.27 -18.96
C LYS A 287 28.52 -7.00 -18.18
N TYR A 288 28.63 -5.82 -18.81
CA TYR A 288 28.36 -4.54 -18.15
C TYR A 288 26.88 -4.38 -17.76
N VAL A 289 25.97 -4.91 -18.58
CA VAL A 289 24.53 -4.93 -18.25
C VAL A 289 24.26 -5.81 -17.03
N LEU A 290 24.92 -6.99 -16.95
CA LEU A 290 24.82 -7.88 -15.80
C LEU A 290 25.42 -7.25 -14.54
N GLU A 291 26.56 -6.57 -14.64
CA GLU A 291 27.15 -5.83 -13.51
C GLU A 291 26.23 -4.73 -12.99
N ASP A 292 25.59 -3.96 -13.89
CA ASP A 292 24.64 -2.93 -13.48
C ASP A 292 23.40 -3.54 -12.81
N LEU A 293 22.93 -4.67 -13.31
CA LEU A 293 21.81 -5.42 -12.71
C LEU A 293 22.19 -5.98 -11.33
N ASP A 294 23.35 -6.61 -11.20
CA ASP A 294 23.84 -7.14 -9.92
C ASP A 294 24.01 -6.02 -8.88
N ASN A 295 24.50 -4.85 -9.29
CA ASN A 295 24.59 -3.68 -8.44
C ASN A 295 23.22 -3.21 -7.96
N GLU A 296 22.17 -3.24 -8.79
CA GLU A 296 20.80 -2.88 -8.39
C GLU A 296 20.17 -3.95 -7.49
N ILE A 297 20.41 -5.24 -7.76
CA ILE A 297 19.96 -6.35 -6.90
C ILE A 297 20.58 -6.23 -5.51
N ASN A 298 21.89 -5.94 -5.42
CA ASN A 298 22.61 -5.79 -4.16
C ASN A 298 22.15 -4.58 -3.32
N LYS A 299 21.39 -3.63 -3.90
CA LYS A 299 20.74 -2.53 -3.15
C LYS A 299 19.47 -2.99 -2.43
N ASN A 300 19.08 -4.27 -2.57
CA ASN A 300 17.85 -4.84 -2.00
C ASN A 300 16.58 -4.07 -2.40
N ASN A 301 16.51 -3.63 -3.66
CA ASN A 301 15.28 -3.08 -4.20
C ASN A 301 14.24 -4.19 -4.38
N ASP A 302 12.97 -3.88 -4.08
CA ASP A 302 11.87 -4.84 -4.31
C ASP A 302 11.62 -5.03 -5.80
N ILE A 303 11.70 -3.95 -6.59
CA ILE A 303 11.41 -3.93 -8.02
C ILE A 303 12.55 -3.26 -8.79
N ILE A 304 13.02 -3.88 -9.84
CA ILE A 304 13.99 -3.32 -10.79
C ILE A 304 13.35 -3.29 -12.16
N LEU A 305 13.17 -2.11 -12.73
CA LEU A 305 12.63 -1.91 -14.08
C LEU A 305 13.76 -1.68 -15.07
N ILE A 306 13.82 -2.48 -16.12
CA ILE A 306 14.89 -2.41 -17.13
C ILE A 306 14.29 -2.00 -18.48
N ASP A 307 14.80 -0.91 -19.08
CA ASP A 307 14.51 -0.56 -20.46
C ASP A 307 15.55 -1.23 -21.39
N ARG A 308 15.09 -2.18 -22.20
CA ARG A 308 15.90 -2.80 -23.26
C ARG A 308 15.32 -2.47 -24.62
N SER A 309 16.03 -1.71 -25.41
CA SER A 309 15.80 -1.62 -26.85
C SER A 309 16.48 -2.78 -27.57
N LEU A 310 15.75 -3.38 -28.47
CA LEU A 310 16.30 -4.39 -29.39
C LEU A 310 17.15 -3.74 -30.47
#